data_7de45feba84366bdf218ed993b3a0843
#
_entry.id   7de45feba84366bdf218ed993b3a0843
#
_cell.length_a   1.000
_cell.length_b   1.000
_cell.length_c   1.000
_cell.angle_alpha   90.00
_cell.angle_beta   90.00
_cell.angle_gamma   90.00
#
_symmetry.space_group_name_H-M   'P 1'
#
loop_
_entity.id
_entity.type
_entity.pdbx_description
1 polymer ?
#
loop_
_entity_poly.entity_id
_entity_poly.type
_entity_poly.pdbx_seq_one_letter_code
_entity_poly.pdbx_strand_id
1 'polypeptide(L)'
;MEKNDSCETMQAMHPFKYTDEQFADIQMLRYKVEGFEKLSLKEKTYIYYLQEAALHGRDILFDQNGRYNLRIRRVLEALYQNFIGDRQSAFFQAVTVYLKRVWFSSGIHHHYGCEKFVPDFTEADFRAAVKAIPAQQFNLTDAQAVDKLLDELCPVIFNPDIMSMRVNQKDGEDLVATSACNYYGAGISQEDAEAFYAKQKDPDNPRPVMTGMNSRLVRTSQGTLEERVWKVGGLYGQAIEKIVSNLLKARDYADSSAQQKVIDLLVAFYRTGDLHIFDEYSIAWLQDTASLVDFTNCFTETYGDPLGMKASWEAYVNFKDIAATQRTEKLSTNAQWFEDHSPVDARFKKEKVRGVSAKVITAAILAGDLYPSTAIGINLPNSDWVRREHGSKRHHRQYNGCLQQSLPRQWHGSRICR
;
A
#
# COMPACT_ATOMS: atom_id res chain seq x y z
N MET A 1 27.41 -57.08 -20.08
CA MET A 1 25.99 -56.71 -20.21
C MET A 1 25.53 -56.24 -18.85
N GLU A 2 25.78 -54.97 -18.51
CA GLU A 2 25.27 -54.37 -17.28
C GLU A 2 24.20 -53.34 -17.67
N LYS A 3 23.00 -53.58 -17.18
CA LYS A 3 21.86 -52.67 -17.31
C LYS A 3 22.00 -51.61 -16.24
N ASN A 4 22.25 -50.38 -16.66
CA ASN A 4 22.06 -49.19 -15.82
C ASN A 4 20.57 -48.89 -15.74
N ASP A 5 19.95 -49.25 -14.62
CA ASP A 5 18.63 -48.75 -14.23
C ASP A 5 18.86 -47.41 -13.51
N SER A 6 18.79 -46.31 -14.27
CA SER A 6 18.65 -44.99 -13.70
C SER A 6 17.20 -44.78 -13.28
N CYS A 7 16.93 -45.07 -12.02
CA CYS A 7 15.66 -44.73 -11.37
C CYS A 7 15.62 -43.21 -11.15
N GLU A 8 15.08 -42.48 -12.13
CA GLU A 8 14.64 -41.09 -11.92
C GLU A 8 13.44 -41.09 -10.95
N THR A 9 13.72 -40.82 -9.69
CA THR A 9 12.70 -40.53 -8.70
C THR A 9 11.96 -39.27 -9.13
N MET A 10 10.82 -39.44 -9.81
CA MET A 10 9.84 -38.38 -9.97
C MET A 10 9.35 -37.95 -8.59
N GLN A 11 9.94 -36.88 -8.04
CA GLN A 11 9.36 -36.21 -6.91
C GLN A 11 7.95 -35.78 -7.30
N ALA A 12 6.95 -36.39 -6.68
CA ALA A 12 5.55 -35.98 -6.82
C ALA A 12 5.46 -34.49 -6.47
N MET A 13 5.28 -33.64 -7.48
CA MET A 13 5.06 -32.21 -7.30
C MET A 13 3.74 -32.06 -6.52
N HIS A 14 3.84 -31.77 -5.24
CA HIS A 14 2.65 -31.40 -4.48
C HIS A 14 1.99 -30.18 -5.15
N PRO A 15 0.68 -30.24 -5.42
CA PRO A 15 -0.02 -29.11 -6.04
C PRO A 15 0.14 -27.84 -5.20
N PHE A 16 0.37 -26.71 -5.84
CA PHE A 16 0.52 -25.44 -5.15
C PHE A 16 -0.76 -25.12 -4.35
N LYS A 17 -0.60 -24.87 -3.06
CA LYS A 17 -1.72 -24.54 -2.16
C LYS A 17 -2.03 -23.05 -2.26
N TYR A 18 -3.13 -22.69 -2.89
CA TYR A 18 -3.57 -21.30 -3.09
C TYR A 18 -4.26 -20.69 -1.85
N THR A 19 -4.96 -21.50 -1.08
CA THR A 19 -5.56 -21.06 0.18
C THR A 19 -4.58 -21.27 1.33
N ASP A 20 -4.47 -20.29 2.20
CA ASP A 20 -3.68 -20.36 3.42
C ASP A 20 -4.60 -20.27 4.64
N GLU A 21 -4.22 -19.53 5.67
CA GLU A 21 -4.96 -19.37 6.90
C GLU A 21 -6.25 -18.58 6.69
N GLN A 22 -7.29 -18.97 7.44
CA GLN A 22 -8.50 -18.18 7.63
C GLN A 22 -8.56 -17.70 9.08
N PHE A 23 -8.80 -16.40 9.29
CA PHE A 23 -9.04 -15.82 10.60
C PHE A 23 -10.11 -14.74 10.50
N ALA A 24 -11.00 -14.68 11.48
CA ALA A 24 -12.19 -13.82 11.43
C ALA A 24 -12.93 -13.98 10.08
N ASP A 25 -13.18 -12.88 9.38
CA ASP A 25 -13.82 -12.80 8.05
C ASP A 25 -12.81 -12.81 6.88
N ILE A 26 -11.53 -13.03 7.15
CA ILE A 26 -10.45 -12.95 6.17
C ILE A 26 -9.95 -14.34 5.80
N GLN A 27 -9.96 -14.67 4.51
CA GLN A 27 -9.27 -15.82 3.93
C GLN A 27 -8.00 -15.35 3.23
N MET A 28 -6.85 -15.79 3.71
CA MET A 28 -5.57 -15.49 3.04
C MET A 28 -5.42 -16.37 1.79
N LEU A 29 -5.02 -15.72 0.69
CA LEU A 29 -4.71 -16.39 -0.57
C LEU A 29 -3.23 -16.24 -0.88
N ARG A 30 -2.63 -17.31 -1.36
CA ARG A 30 -1.26 -17.35 -1.88
C ARG A 30 -1.29 -17.29 -3.38
N TYR A 31 -0.35 -16.59 -3.97
CA TYR A 31 -0.20 -16.53 -5.42
C TYR A 31 1.17 -17.07 -5.83
N LYS A 32 1.18 -17.84 -6.89
CA LYS A 32 2.41 -18.27 -7.54
C LYS A 32 2.94 -17.12 -8.40
N VAL A 33 4.20 -16.77 -8.23
CA VAL A 33 4.88 -15.75 -9.02
C VAL A 33 5.44 -16.42 -10.28
N GLU A 34 4.56 -16.73 -11.24
CA GLU A 34 4.92 -17.45 -12.46
C GLU A 34 5.87 -16.65 -13.33
N GLY A 35 6.91 -17.31 -13.84
CA GLY A 35 7.94 -16.70 -14.67
C GLY A 35 9.13 -16.12 -13.90
N PHE A 36 9.06 -16.02 -12.56
CA PHE A 36 10.16 -15.49 -11.76
C PHE A 36 11.44 -16.34 -11.93
N GLU A 37 11.31 -17.66 -12.06
CA GLU A 37 12.42 -18.58 -12.26
C GLU A 37 13.19 -18.31 -13.55
N LYS A 38 12.54 -17.73 -14.58
CA LYS A 38 13.13 -17.41 -15.89
C LYS A 38 13.93 -16.11 -15.92
N LEU A 39 13.75 -15.27 -14.91
CA LEU A 39 14.50 -14.02 -14.79
C LEU A 39 16.00 -14.29 -14.60
N SER A 40 16.84 -13.44 -15.16
CA SER A 40 18.27 -13.47 -14.94
C SER A 40 18.64 -13.17 -13.48
N LEU A 41 19.84 -13.51 -13.06
CA LEU A 41 20.31 -13.20 -11.71
C LEU A 41 20.33 -11.68 -11.48
N LYS A 42 20.67 -10.88 -12.50
CA LYS A 42 20.64 -9.41 -12.44
C LYS A 42 19.24 -8.89 -12.13
N GLU A 43 18.22 -9.35 -12.86
CA GLU A 43 16.83 -8.95 -12.66
C GLU A 43 16.30 -9.40 -11.30
N LYS A 44 16.63 -10.62 -10.85
CA LYS A 44 16.30 -11.12 -9.51
C LYS A 44 16.93 -10.27 -8.41
N THR A 45 18.20 -9.88 -8.58
CA THR A 45 18.88 -9.00 -7.62
C THR A 45 18.29 -7.59 -7.62
N TYR A 46 17.88 -7.08 -8.78
CA TYR A 46 17.13 -5.83 -8.89
C TYR A 46 15.84 -5.87 -8.09
N ILE A 47 15.02 -6.91 -8.31
CA ILE A 47 13.76 -7.14 -7.56
C ILE A 47 14.03 -7.25 -6.05
N TYR A 48 15.11 -7.95 -5.65
CA TYR A 48 15.48 -8.10 -4.24
C TYR A 48 15.72 -6.75 -3.56
N TYR A 49 16.51 -5.85 -4.15
CA TYR A 49 16.74 -4.54 -3.54
C TYR A 49 15.50 -3.62 -3.56
N LEU A 50 14.65 -3.73 -4.58
CA LEU A 50 13.35 -3.05 -4.61
C LEU A 50 12.43 -3.57 -3.51
N GLN A 51 12.45 -4.88 -3.23
CA GLN A 51 11.72 -5.48 -2.09
C GLN A 51 12.25 -4.96 -0.76
N GLU A 52 13.58 -4.94 -0.56
CA GLU A 52 14.18 -4.39 0.66
C GLU A 52 13.77 -2.92 0.87
N ALA A 53 13.74 -2.12 -0.20
CA ALA A 53 13.22 -0.77 -0.13
C ALA A 53 11.73 -0.74 0.29
N ALA A 54 10.91 -1.64 -0.27
CA ALA A 54 9.48 -1.73 0.05
C ALA A 54 9.23 -2.12 1.51
N LEU A 55 10.04 -3.01 2.10
CA LEU A 55 9.89 -3.43 3.50
C LEU A 55 10.06 -2.27 4.51
N HIS A 56 10.90 -1.29 4.17
CA HIS A 56 11.15 -0.15 5.06
C HIS A 56 10.02 0.89 5.10
N GLY A 57 9.11 0.89 4.12
CA GLY A 57 7.96 1.80 4.10
C GLY A 57 6.74 1.32 4.88
N ARG A 58 6.73 0.06 5.33
CA ARG A 58 5.57 -0.53 6.04
C ARG A 58 5.09 0.32 7.23
N ASP A 59 6.02 0.79 8.05
CA ASP A 59 5.68 1.56 9.26
C ASP A 59 5.13 2.95 8.92
N ILE A 60 5.44 3.49 7.74
CA ILE A 60 4.88 4.75 7.24
C ILE A 60 3.36 4.60 7.09
N LEU A 61 2.89 3.55 6.41
CA LEU A 61 1.46 3.34 6.23
C LEU A 61 0.72 3.11 7.55
N PHE A 62 1.30 2.35 8.48
CA PHE A 62 0.71 2.18 9.82
C PHE A 62 0.47 3.53 10.51
N ASP A 63 1.43 4.45 10.45
CA ASP A 63 1.30 5.79 11.03
C ASP A 63 0.31 6.66 10.23
N GLN A 64 0.30 6.58 8.90
CA GLN A 64 -0.65 7.30 8.06
C GLN A 64 -2.10 6.87 8.33
N ASN A 65 -2.34 5.58 8.55
CA ASN A 65 -3.66 5.02 8.87
C ASN A 65 -4.17 5.38 10.26
N GLY A 66 -3.31 5.83 11.17
CA GLY A 66 -3.72 6.28 12.50
C GLY A 66 -2.55 6.48 13.45
N ARG A 67 -2.55 7.60 14.14
CA ARG A 67 -1.44 8.05 15.01
C ARG A 67 -1.08 7.09 16.15
N TYR A 68 -1.96 6.16 16.52
CA TYR A 68 -1.73 5.18 17.58
C TYR A 68 -1.36 3.80 17.02
N ASN A 69 -1.54 3.54 15.74
CA ASN A 69 -1.45 2.21 15.15
C ASN A 69 -0.09 1.53 15.37
N LEU A 70 1.02 2.26 15.21
CA LEU A 70 2.36 1.70 15.46
C LEU A 70 2.55 1.28 16.93
N ARG A 71 2.04 2.08 17.86
CA ARG A 71 2.15 1.79 19.31
C ARG A 71 1.27 0.62 19.69
N ILE A 72 0.03 0.59 19.20
CA ILE A 72 -0.91 -0.52 19.42
C ILE A 72 -0.32 -1.82 18.86
N ARG A 73 0.21 -1.80 17.62
CA ARG A 73 0.87 -2.96 17.02
C ARG A 73 2.01 -3.47 17.90
N ARG A 74 2.90 -2.60 18.36
CA ARG A 74 4.05 -2.98 19.20
C ARG A 74 3.63 -3.59 20.52
N VAL A 75 2.58 -3.06 21.15
CA VAL A 75 2.04 -3.64 22.40
C VAL A 75 1.45 -5.01 22.13
N LEU A 76 0.66 -5.17 21.08
CA LEU A 76 0.08 -6.47 20.70
C LEU A 76 1.16 -7.50 20.33
N GLU A 77 2.19 -7.10 19.60
CA GLU A 77 3.34 -7.95 19.24
C GLU A 77 4.11 -8.40 20.49
N ALA A 78 4.39 -7.46 21.41
CA ALA A 78 5.07 -7.78 22.67
C ALA A 78 4.22 -8.70 23.55
N LEU A 79 2.90 -8.45 23.64
CA LEU A 79 1.97 -9.34 24.32
C LEU A 79 1.96 -10.74 23.69
N TYR A 80 1.84 -10.83 22.36
CA TYR A 80 1.85 -12.11 21.66
C TYR A 80 3.14 -12.91 21.90
N GLN A 81 4.30 -12.24 21.87
CA GLN A 81 5.60 -12.89 22.06
C GLN A 81 5.85 -13.34 23.50
N ASN A 82 5.46 -12.52 24.48
CA ASN A 82 5.83 -12.67 25.89
C ASN A 82 4.67 -13.10 26.79
N PHE A 83 3.55 -13.56 26.24
CA PHE A 83 2.39 -13.98 27.04
C PHE A 83 2.75 -15.14 27.97
N ILE A 84 2.46 -14.99 29.27
CA ILE A 84 2.85 -15.93 30.32
C ILE A 84 1.74 -16.98 30.56
N GLY A 85 0.50 -16.71 30.15
CA GLY A 85 -0.64 -17.59 30.35
C GLY A 85 -0.75 -18.75 29.35
N ASP A 86 -1.87 -19.45 29.41
CA ASP A 86 -2.20 -20.50 28.46
C ASP A 86 -2.50 -19.93 27.07
N ARG A 87 -1.66 -20.26 26.09
CA ARG A 87 -1.82 -19.82 24.69
C ARG A 87 -3.02 -20.46 23.95
N GLN A 88 -3.65 -21.47 24.55
CA GLN A 88 -4.90 -22.06 24.06
C GLN A 88 -6.14 -21.40 24.69
N SER A 89 -5.96 -20.49 25.66
CA SER A 89 -7.07 -19.76 26.27
C SER A 89 -7.86 -18.92 25.24
N ALA A 90 -9.16 -18.76 25.47
CA ALA A 90 -10.03 -17.94 24.62
C ALA A 90 -9.50 -16.50 24.50
N PHE A 91 -8.97 -15.94 25.59
CA PHE A 91 -8.36 -14.61 25.60
C PHE A 91 -7.17 -14.52 24.62
N PHE A 92 -6.19 -15.44 24.72
CA PHE A 92 -5.01 -15.37 23.85
C PHE A 92 -5.36 -15.62 22.37
N GLN A 93 -6.33 -16.49 22.09
CA GLN A 93 -6.82 -16.69 20.73
C GLN A 93 -7.49 -15.42 20.17
N ALA A 94 -8.32 -14.73 20.96
CA ALA A 94 -8.95 -13.48 20.57
C ALA A 94 -7.91 -12.36 20.34
N VAL A 95 -6.90 -12.22 21.23
CA VAL A 95 -5.78 -11.29 21.03
C VAL A 95 -5.01 -11.60 19.73
N THR A 96 -4.78 -12.89 19.46
CA THR A 96 -4.09 -13.33 18.24
C THR A 96 -4.88 -12.94 16.98
N VAL A 97 -6.19 -13.14 16.97
CA VAL A 97 -7.05 -12.74 15.85
C VAL A 97 -7.05 -11.22 15.67
N TYR A 98 -7.15 -10.47 16.77
CA TYR A 98 -7.10 -9.00 16.71
C TYR A 98 -5.76 -8.49 16.17
N LEU A 99 -4.63 -9.04 16.64
CA LEU A 99 -3.30 -8.73 16.13
C LEU A 99 -3.16 -9.03 14.63
N LYS A 100 -3.69 -10.16 14.16
CA LYS A 100 -3.70 -10.51 12.72
C LYS A 100 -4.51 -9.51 11.89
N ARG A 101 -5.67 -9.07 12.39
CA ARG A 101 -6.45 -7.99 11.75
C ARG A 101 -5.66 -6.69 11.67
N VAL A 102 -4.97 -6.30 12.76
CA VAL A 102 -4.11 -5.10 12.80
C VAL A 102 -2.95 -5.21 11.82
N TRP A 103 -2.29 -6.35 11.74
CA TRP A 103 -1.23 -6.57 10.75
C TRP A 103 -1.75 -6.49 9.33
N PHE A 104 -2.86 -7.18 9.06
CA PHE A 104 -3.44 -7.29 7.73
C PHE A 104 -3.94 -5.94 7.21
N SER A 105 -4.54 -5.13 8.06
CA SER A 105 -5.13 -3.84 7.68
C SER A 105 -4.20 -2.64 7.90
N SER A 106 -2.95 -2.87 8.29
CA SER A 106 -2.00 -1.79 8.63
C SER A 106 -2.57 -0.79 9.66
N GLY A 107 -3.33 -1.30 10.65
CA GLY A 107 -3.96 -0.51 11.71
C GLY A 107 -5.20 -1.14 12.30
N ILE A 108 -5.87 -0.41 13.19
CA ILE A 108 -7.05 -0.88 13.93
C ILE A 108 -8.36 -0.74 13.15
N HIS A 109 -8.32 -0.35 11.90
CA HIS A 109 -9.49 -0.18 11.05
C HIS A 109 -9.48 -1.18 9.88
N HIS A 110 -10.66 -1.58 9.44
CA HIS A 110 -10.78 -2.44 8.27
C HIS A 110 -10.17 -1.76 7.04
N HIS A 111 -9.32 -2.48 6.32
CA HIS A 111 -8.53 -1.92 5.20
C HIS A 111 -9.39 -1.37 4.06
N TYR A 112 -10.62 -1.86 3.91
CA TYR A 112 -11.54 -1.47 2.85
C TYR A 112 -12.72 -0.64 3.35
N GLY A 113 -13.44 -1.12 4.38
CA GLY A 113 -14.64 -0.46 4.92
C GLY A 113 -14.33 0.72 5.85
N CYS A 114 -13.08 0.86 6.29
CA CYS A 114 -12.60 1.91 7.18
C CYS A 114 -13.18 1.92 8.60
N GLU A 115 -14.10 1.03 8.95
CA GLU A 115 -14.63 0.89 10.31
C GLU A 115 -13.60 0.30 11.27
N LYS A 116 -13.67 0.68 12.54
CA LYS A 116 -12.76 0.20 13.58
C LYS A 116 -13.08 -1.23 13.98
N PHE A 117 -12.04 -2.04 14.18
CA PHE A 117 -12.18 -3.37 14.78
C PHE A 117 -12.49 -3.27 16.27
N VAL A 118 -13.50 -3.99 16.72
CA VAL A 118 -13.77 -4.19 18.15
C VAL A 118 -13.09 -5.48 18.59
N PRO A 119 -12.29 -5.47 19.68
CA PRO A 119 -11.68 -6.68 20.20
C PRO A 119 -12.72 -7.66 20.79
N ASP A 120 -12.51 -8.97 20.61
CA ASP A 120 -13.29 -10.03 21.23
C ASP A 120 -12.73 -10.44 22.60
N PHE A 121 -12.11 -9.50 23.33
CA PHE A 121 -11.57 -9.64 24.68
C PHE A 121 -11.78 -8.36 25.47
N THR A 122 -11.79 -8.46 26.81
CA THR A 122 -12.07 -7.31 27.67
C THR A 122 -10.84 -6.42 27.87
N GLU A 123 -11.08 -5.13 28.14
CA GLU A 123 -10.02 -4.20 28.51
C GLU A 123 -9.31 -4.64 29.80
N ALA A 124 -10.05 -5.18 30.77
CA ALA A 124 -9.50 -5.63 32.03
C ALA A 124 -8.51 -6.78 31.84
N ASP A 125 -8.86 -7.80 31.04
CA ASP A 125 -7.98 -8.92 30.74
C ASP A 125 -6.74 -8.47 29.94
N PHE A 126 -6.93 -7.56 28.99
CA PHE A 126 -5.83 -6.99 28.21
C PHE A 126 -4.83 -6.23 29.11
N ARG A 127 -5.33 -5.33 29.97
CA ARG A 127 -4.50 -4.60 30.93
C ARG A 127 -3.74 -5.54 31.85
N ALA A 128 -4.41 -6.56 32.40
CA ALA A 128 -3.79 -7.55 33.29
C ALA A 128 -2.67 -8.31 32.57
N ALA A 129 -2.92 -8.77 31.33
CA ALA A 129 -1.95 -9.51 30.56
C ALA A 129 -0.72 -8.65 30.17
N VAL A 130 -0.92 -7.38 29.77
CA VAL A 130 0.18 -6.47 29.44
C VAL A 130 1.01 -6.13 30.68
N LYS A 131 0.39 -5.87 31.84
CA LYS A 131 1.08 -5.58 33.10
C LYS A 131 1.89 -6.76 33.64
N ALA A 132 1.55 -7.98 33.28
CA ALA A 132 2.31 -9.17 33.66
C ALA A 132 3.65 -9.30 32.90
N ILE A 133 3.85 -8.53 31.84
CA ILE A 133 5.06 -8.54 31.00
C ILE A 133 6.02 -7.44 31.49
N PRO A 134 7.34 -7.71 31.61
CA PRO A 134 8.32 -6.70 31.98
C PRO A 134 8.28 -5.48 31.06
N ALA A 135 8.33 -4.27 31.64
CA ALA A 135 8.24 -2.99 30.94
C ALA A 135 9.25 -2.86 29.78
N GLN A 136 10.42 -3.46 29.92
CA GLN A 136 11.49 -3.45 28.91
C GLN A 136 11.07 -4.11 27.59
N GLN A 137 10.11 -5.05 27.61
CA GLN A 137 9.57 -5.67 26.39
C GLN A 137 8.72 -4.69 25.55
N PHE A 138 8.31 -3.59 26.17
CA PHE A 138 7.63 -2.46 25.50
C PHE A 138 8.57 -1.28 25.22
N ASN A 139 9.88 -1.43 25.46
CA ASN A 139 10.88 -0.35 25.45
C ASN A 139 10.54 0.77 26.47
N LEU A 140 9.99 0.40 27.61
CA LEU A 140 9.64 1.28 28.71
C LEU A 140 10.51 1.02 29.94
N THR A 141 10.61 2.01 30.82
CA THR A 141 11.51 1.98 31.99
C THR A 141 10.94 1.19 33.15
N ASP A 142 9.64 1.30 33.42
CA ASP A 142 8.99 0.79 34.61
C ASP A 142 7.48 0.54 34.42
N ALA A 143 6.85 -0.02 35.46
CA ALA A 143 5.42 -0.33 35.46
C ALA A 143 4.53 0.93 35.34
N GLN A 144 4.94 2.07 35.89
CA GLN A 144 4.18 3.31 35.78
C GLN A 144 4.13 3.82 34.32
N ALA A 145 5.20 3.63 33.55
CA ALA A 145 5.23 3.92 32.13
C ALA A 145 4.30 2.98 31.33
N VAL A 146 4.17 1.70 31.76
CA VAL A 146 3.20 0.77 31.18
C VAL A 146 1.77 1.20 31.49
N ASP A 147 1.47 1.64 32.71
CA ASP A 147 0.14 2.16 33.07
C ASP A 147 -0.25 3.36 32.20
N LYS A 148 0.64 4.33 32.07
CA LYS A 148 0.42 5.51 31.20
C LYS A 148 0.18 5.12 29.74
N LEU A 149 0.93 4.16 29.22
CA LEU A 149 0.76 3.64 27.88
C LEU A 149 -0.64 3.01 27.71
N LEU A 150 -1.09 2.20 28.66
CA LEU A 150 -2.40 1.57 28.64
C LEU A 150 -3.53 2.61 28.79
N ASP A 151 -3.37 3.62 29.63
CA ASP A 151 -4.35 4.70 29.82
C ASP A 151 -4.55 5.52 28.52
N GLU A 152 -3.51 5.64 27.70
CA GLU A 152 -3.59 6.29 26.40
C GLU A 152 -4.17 5.39 25.31
N LEU A 153 -3.80 4.10 25.27
CA LEU A 153 -4.18 3.22 24.16
C LEU A 153 -5.52 2.50 24.35
N CYS A 154 -5.87 2.13 25.60
CA CYS A 154 -7.09 1.36 25.84
C CYS A 154 -8.38 2.09 25.41
N PRO A 155 -8.56 3.41 25.65
CA PRO A 155 -9.72 4.10 25.11
C PRO A 155 -9.81 4.02 23.58
N VAL A 156 -8.66 4.08 22.88
CA VAL A 156 -8.60 3.98 21.43
C VAL A 156 -8.94 2.57 20.94
N ILE A 157 -8.52 1.54 21.67
CA ILE A 157 -8.76 0.13 21.29
C ILE A 157 -10.21 -0.27 21.57
N PHE A 158 -10.73 0.05 22.76
CA PHE A 158 -11.97 -0.53 23.30
C PHE A 158 -13.22 0.35 23.15
N ASN A 159 -13.09 1.69 23.13
CA ASN A 159 -14.25 2.55 22.93
C ASN A 159 -14.60 2.66 21.45
N PRO A 160 -15.74 2.15 20.97
CA PRO A 160 -16.11 2.16 19.55
C PRO A 160 -16.29 3.58 18.97
N ASP A 161 -16.59 4.57 19.80
CA ASP A 161 -16.85 5.94 19.36
C ASP A 161 -15.58 6.77 19.18
N ILE A 162 -14.46 6.35 19.78
CA ILE A 162 -13.17 7.03 19.64
C ILE A 162 -12.48 6.54 18.37
N MET A 163 -12.23 7.43 17.41
CA MET A 163 -11.62 7.09 16.12
C MET A 163 -12.37 5.96 15.40
N SER A 164 -13.69 6.09 15.32
CA SER A 164 -14.59 5.05 14.78
C SER A 164 -14.33 4.71 13.32
N MET A 165 -13.90 5.68 12.52
CA MET A 165 -13.60 5.53 11.10
C MET A 165 -12.19 5.98 10.75
N ARG A 166 -11.46 5.20 9.95
CA ARG A 166 -10.15 5.62 9.42
C ARG A 166 -10.28 6.83 8.51
N VAL A 167 -11.24 6.78 7.58
CA VAL A 167 -11.59 7.85 6.67
C VAL A 167 -13.10 8.04 6.75
N ASN A 168 -13.54 9.20 7.21
CA ASN A 168 -14.93 9.58 7.19
C ASN A 168 -15.23 10.45 5.97
N GLN A 169 -16.32 10.13 5.25
CA GLN A 169 -16.79 10.88 4.07
C GLN A 169 -18.27 11.22 4.18
N LYS A 170 -18.79 11.31 5.40
CA LYS A 170 -20.20 11.56 5.64
C LYS A 170 -20.53 13.05 5.50
N ASP A 171 -21.51 13.35 4.66
CA ASP A 171 -21.97 14.71 4.42
C ASP A 171 -22.40 15.41 5.71
N GLY A 172 -21.99 16.68 5.85
CA GLY A 172 -22.36 17.53 6.98
C GLY A 172 -21.48 17.35 8.22
N GLU A 173 -20.47 16.50 8.19
CA GLU A 173 -19.47 16.34 9.26
C GLU A 173 -18.14 16.98 8.83
N ASP A 174 -17.32 17.38 9.79
CA ASP A 174 -15.93 17.77 9.53
C ASP A 174 -15.13 16.51 9.21
N LEU A 175 -14.81 16.32 7.94
CA LEU A 175 -14.17 15.11 7.44
C LEU A 175 -12.77 14.89 8.03
N VAL A 176 -12.04 15.97 8.33
CA VAL A 176 -10.70 15.91 8.92
C VAL A 176 -10.76 15.56 10.40
N ALA A 177 -11.60 16.28 11.17
CA ALA A 177 -11.69 16.11 12.62
C ALA A 177 -12.28 14.75 13.02
N THR A 178 -13.12 14.15 12.17
CA THR A 178 -13.82 12.88 12.43
C THR A 178 -13.11 11.66 11.83
N SER A 179 -12.03 11.85 11.05
CA SER A 179 -11.20 10.76 10.52
C SER A 179 -10.03 10.43 11.44
N ALA A 180 -9.73 9.14 11.60
CA ALA A 180 -8.63 8.66 12.43
C ALA A 180 -7.27 8.66 11.71
N CYS A 181 -7.25 8.80 10.38
CA CYS A 181 -6.03 8.87 9.60
C CYS A 181 -5.14 10.05 10.04
N ASN A 182 -3.83 9.91 9.89
CA ASN A 182 -2.84 10.80 10.50
C ASN A 182 -2.18 11.74 9.49
N TYR A 183 -2.96 12.27 8.55
CA TYR A 183 -2.50 13.26 7.57
C TYR A 183 -2.58 14.69 8.08
N TYR A 184 -3.40 14.92 9.09
CA TYR A 184 -3.61 16.20 9.73
C TYR A 184 -3.31 16.09 11.22
N GLY A 185 -2.61 17.08 11.75
CA GLY A 185 -2.28 17.15 13.17
C GLY A 185 -3.51 17.38 14.04
N ALA A 186 -3.36 17.15 15.35
CA ALA A 186 -4.44 17.35 16.30
C ALA A 186 -4.98 18.79 16.25
N GLY A 187 -6.31 18.92 16.30
CA GLY A 187 -7.01 20.22 16.32
C GLY A 187 -7.01 20.97 14.99
N ILE A 188 -6.77 20.27 13.86
CA ILE A 188 -6.97 20.82 12.52
C ILE A 188 -8.35 20.40 12.04
N SER A 189 -9.14 21.35 11.58
CA SER A 189 -10.44 21.16 10.95
C SER A 189 -10.31 21.02 9.43
N GLN A 190 -11.39 20.58 8.79
CA GLN A 190 -11.50 20.61 7.33
C GLN A 190 -11.33 22.02 6.79
N GLU A 191 -11.98 23.02 7.39
CA GLU A 191 -11.88 24.44 7.00
C GLU A 191 -10.43 24.95 7.09
N ASP A 192 -9.71 24.62 8.18
CA ASP A 192 -8.30 24.95 8.35
C ASP A 192 -7.45 24.43 7.19
N ALA A 193 -7.65 23.15 6.83
CA ALA A 193 -6.89 22.49 5.78
C ALA A 193 -7.20 23.07 4.39
N GLU A 194 -8.47 23.24 4.07
CA GLU A 194 -8.92 23.80 2.80
C GLU A 194 -8.42 25.24 2.63
N ALA A 195 -8.54 26.08 3.66
CA ALA A 195 -8.06 27.46 3.63
C ALA A 195 -6.52 27.54 3.49
N PHE A 196 -5.79 26.62 4.12
CA PHE A 196 -4.33 26.55 3.98
C PHE A 196 -3.91 26.23 2.54
N TYR A 197 -4.49 25.21 1.92
CA TYR A 197 -4.13 24.79 0.58
C TYR A 197 -4.71 25.67 -0.53
N ALA A 198 -5.85 26.33 -0.28
CA ALA A 198 -6.40 27.30 -1.25
C ALA A 198 -5.43 28.47 -1.54
N LYS A 199 -4.65 28.90 -0.54
CA LYS A 199 -3.64 29.96 -0.71
C LYS A 199 -2.43 29.57 -1.57
N GLN A 200 -2.23 28.26 -1.78
CA GLN A 200 -1.11 27.74 -2.55
C GLN A 200 -1.49 27.41 -4.01
N LYS A 201 -2.79 27.48 -4.33
CA LYS A 201 -3.26 27.25 -5.69
C LYS A 201 -3.00 28.48 -6.56
N ASP A 202 -2.34 28.24 -7.67
CA ASP A 202 -2.20 29.20 -8.76
C ASP A 202 -3.13 28.75 -9.91
N PRO A 203 -4.28 29.44 -10.12
CA PRO A 203 -5.24 29.07 -11.15
C PRO A 203 -4.71 29.23 -12.58
N ASP A 204 -3.68 30.06 -12.77
CA ASP A 204 -3.09 30.34 -14.08
C ASP A 204 -1.94 29.36 -14.41
N ASN A 205 -1.52 28.51 -13.46
CA ASN A 205 -0.49 27.52 -13.69
C ASN A 205 -1.04 26.32 -14.49
N PRO A 206 -0.61 26.09 -15.75
CA PRO A 206 -1.09 24.98 -16.57
C PRO A 206 -0.54 23.62 -16.13
N ARG A 207 0.48 23.61 -15.24
CA ARG A 207 1.18 22.41 -14.75
C ARG A 207 1.30 22.41 -13.21
N PRO A 208 0.17 22.44 -12.48
CA PRO A 208 0.20 22.47 -11.04
C PRO A 208 0.72 21.14 -10.48
N VAL A 209 1.59 21.20 -9.49
CA VAL A 209 2.00 20.02 -8.70
C VAL A 209 0.86 19.58 -7.78
N MET A 210 0.87 18.34 -7.36
CA MET A 210 -0.10 17.80 -6.38
C MET A 210 0.24 18.29 -4.95
N THR A 211 -0.02 19.59 -4.70
CA THR A 211 0.31 20.27 -3.44
C THR A 211 -0.23 19.52 -2.23
N GLY A 212 0.60 19.33 -1.22
CA GLY A 212 0.24 18.62 0.02
C GLY A 212 0.35 17.10 -0.04
N MET A 213 0.59 16.51 -1.21
CA MET A 213 0.59 15.07 -1.44
C MET A 213 1.54 14.31 -0.49
N ASN A 214 2.75 14.83 -0.27
CA ASN A 214 3.81 14.18 0.50
C ASN A 214 4.11 14.87 1.84
N SER A 215 3.07 15.33 2.54
CA SER A 215 3.25 16.05 3.80
C SER A 215 2.13 15.76 4.80
N ARG A 216 2.42 15.97 6.09
CA ARG A 216 1.41 16.12 7.14
C ARG A 216 1.21 17.61 7.42
N LEU A 217 -0.02 18.08 7.41
CA LEU A 217 -0.35 19.42 7.89
C LEU A 217 -0.42 19.41 9.42
N VAL A 218 0.28 20.31 10.07
CA VAL A 218 0.32 20.41 11.54
C VAL A 218 0.14 21.84 12.00
N ARG A 219 -0.35 22.01 13.23
CA ARG A 219 -0.38 23.30 13.90
C ARG A 219 0.85 23.45 14.79
N THR A 220 1.60 24.52 14.61
CA THR A 220 2.77 24.85 15.44
C THR A 220 2.37 25.25 16.84
N SER A 221 3.32 25.33 17.76
CA SER A 221 3.09 25.87 19.12
C SER A 221 2.63 27.35 19.13
N GLN A 222 2.86 28.07 18.02
CA GLN A 222 2.43 29.45 17.83
C GLN A 222 1.03 29.55 17.18
N GLY A 223 0.38 28.40 16.89
CA GLY A 223 -0.95 28.35 16.30
C GLY A 223 -0.99 28.44 14.77
N THR A 224 0.15 28.64 14.10
CA THR A 224 0.22 28.67 12.64
C THR A 224 0.20 27.26 12.04
N LEU A 225 -0.32 27.12 10.83
CA LEU A 225 -0.27 25.86 10.09
C LEU A 225 1.01 25.76 9.26
N GLU A 226 1.62 24.58 9.29
CA GLU A 226 2.81 24.24 8.49
C GLU A 226 2.74 22.82 7.96
N GLU A 227 3.44 22.55 6.85
CA GLU A 227 3.60 21.21 6.31
C GLU A 227 4.87 20.55 6.85
N ARG A 228 4.72 19.33 7.36
CA ARG A 228 5.84 18.44 7.66
C ARG A 228 6.02 17.46 6.52
N VAL A 229 6.95 17.79 5.64
CA VAL A 229 7.22 17.03 4.42
C VAL A 229 7.85 15.67 4.75
N TRP A 230 7.42 14.64 4.04
CA TRP A 230 7.92 13.27 4.13
C TRP A 230 9.14 13.13 3.22
N LYS A 231 10.31 13.20 3.80
CA LYS A 231 11.59 13.18 3.11
C LYS A 231 12.73 12.77 4.04
N VAL A 232 13.91 12.55 3.48
CA VAL A 232 15.15 12.39 4.27
C VAL A 232 15.33 13.64 5.17
N GLY A 233 15.59 13.40 6.46
CA GLY A 233 15.70 14.46 7.46
C GLY A 233 14.38 15.15 7.83
N GLY A 234 13.26 14.77 7.23
CA GLY A 234 11.91 15.23 7.56
C GLY A 234 11.10 14.17 8.31
N LEU A 235 9.77 14.28 8.23
CA LEU A 235 8.89 13.26 8.79
C LEU A 235 9.10 11.93 8.03
N TYR A 236 9.15 10.81 8.76
CA TYR A 236 9.54 9.47 8.28
C TYR A 236 10.99 9.35 7.78
N GLY A 237 11.85 10.34 8.06
CA GLY A 237 13.21 10.44 7.52
C GLY A 237 14.03 9.16 7.66
N GLN A 238 14.04 8.52 8.84
CA GLN A 238 14.80 7.27 9.07
C GLN A 238 14.34 6.09 8.19
N ALA A 239 13.03 5.95 7.96
CA ALA A 239 12.49 4.93 7.07
C ALA A 239 12.86 5.24 5.61
N ILE A 240 12.70 6.50 5.21
CA ILE A 240 13.01 6.99 3.87
C ILE A 240 14.51 6.86 3.55
N GLU A 241 15.41 7.10 4.50
CA GLU A 241 16.86 6.87 4.32
C GLU A 241 17.18 5.42 3.98
N LYS A 242 16.50 4.46 4.64
CA LYS A 242 16.66 3.03 4.35
C LYS A 242 16.07 2.66 2.98
N ILE A 243 14.93 3.25 2.60
CA ILE A 243 14.35 3.12 1.27
C ILE A 243 15.36 3.61 0.23
N VAL A 244 15.88 4.83 0.38
CA VAL A 244 16.87 5.44 -0.53
C VAL A 244 18.14 4.57 -0.65
N SER A 245 18.65 4.06 0.48
CA SER A 245 19.83 3.19 0.48
C SER A 245 19.63 1.93 -0.39
N ASN A 246 18.45 1.31 -0.31
CA ASN A 246 18.15 0.12 -1.11
C ASN A 246 17.81 0.45 -2.57
N LEU A 247 17.17 1.59 -2.85
CA LEU A 247 16.97 2.07 -4.21
C LEU A 247 18.29 2.32 -4.93
N LEU A 248 19.29 2.91 -4.24
CA LEU A 248 20.61 3.12 -4.81
C LEU A 248 21.33 1.79 -5.12
N LYS A 249 21.18 0.77 -4.27
CA LYS A 249 21.67 -0.58 -4.58
C LYS A 249 20.96 -1.20 -5.78
N ALA A 250 19.61 -1.04 -5.86
CA ALA A 250 18.84 -1.50 -7.01
C ALA A 250 19.32 -0.86 -8.31
N ARG A 251 19.66 0.43 -8.28
CA ARG A 251 20.15 1.19 -9.42
C ARG A 251 21.34 0.51 -10.15
N ASP A 252 22.23 -0.13 -9.40
CA ASP A 252 23.39 -0.81 -9.97
C ASP A 252 23.02 -2.05 -10.80
N TYR A 253 21.81 -2.57 -10.60
CA TYR A 253 21.24 -3.71 -11.32
C TYR A 253 20.17 -3.31 -12.37
N ALA A 254 19.94 -2.02 -12.57
CA ALA A 254 19.01 -1.54 -13.59
C ALA A 254 19.44 -1.95 -15.00
N ASP A 255 18.48 -2.24 -15.88
CA ASP A 255 18.75 -2.76 -17.22
C ASP A 255 19.21 -1.70 -18.21
N SER A 256 18.86 -0.45 -17.96
CA SER A 256 19.11 0.67 -18.86
C SER A 256 19.40 1.97 -18.13
N SER A 257 20.01 2.92 -18.82
CA SER A 257 20.17 4.29 -18.32
C SER A 257 18.84 4.99 -18.07
N ALA A 258 17.79 4.65 -18.83
CA ALA A 258 16.45 5.16 -18.61
C ALA A 258 15.91 4.68 -17.25
N GLN A 259 16.06 3.40 -16.92
CA GLN A 259 15.65 2.85 -15.64
C GLN A 259 16.48 3.41 -14.49
N GLN A 260 17.80 3.62 -14.69
CA GLN A 260 18.65 4.31 -13.70
C GLN A 260 18.16 5.73 -13.44
N LYS A 261 17.79 6.49 -14.48
CA LYS A 261 17.25 7.84 -14.35
C LYS A 261 15.96 7.86 -13.52
N VAL A 262 15.07 6.88 -13.68
CA VAL A 262 13.85 6.75 -12.86
C VAL A 262 14.21 6.64 -11.37
N ILE A 263 15.20 5.80 -11.03
CA ILE A 263 15.66 5.65 -9.65
C ILE A 263 16.31 6.94 -9.13
N ASP A 264 17.15 7.57 -9.94
CA ASP A 264 17.85 8.81 -9.55
C ASP A 264 16.87 9.94 -9.22
N LEU A 265 15.83 10.12 -10.02
CA LEU A 265 14.78 11.11 -9.78
C LEU A 265 13.93 10.76 -8.55
N LEU A 266 13.58 9.49 -8.36
CA LEU A 266 12.87 9.04 -7.16
C LEU A 266 13.70 9.29 -5.88
N VAL A 267 15.00 8.99 -5.92
CA VAL A 267 15.93 9.29 -4.81
C VAL A 267 16.04 10.79 -4.56
N ALA A 268 16.10 11.60 -5.61
CA ALA A 268 16.11 13.05 -5.49
C ALA A 268 14.81 13.58 -4.85
N PHE A 269 13.65 13.05 -5.25
CA PHE A 269 12.37 13.35 -4.63
C PHE A 269 12.37 12.98 -3.14
N TYR A 270 12.78 11.79 -2.76
CA TYR A 270 12.85 11.38 -1.35
C TYR A 270 13.83 12.22 -0.51
N ARG A 271 14.89 12.75 -1.11
CA ARG A 271 15.85 13.64 -0.43
C ARG A 271 15.32 15.05 -0.25
N THR A 272 14.63 15.59 -1.23
CA THR A 272 14.19 16.99 -1.25
C THR A 272 12.75 17.18 -0.79
N GLY A 273 11.86 16.24 -1.12
CA GLY A 273 10.42 16.37 -0.99
C GLY A 273 9.79 17.27 -2.06
N ASP A 274 10.54 17.63 -3.10
CA ASP A 274 10.10 18.53 -4.16
C ASP A 274 9.15 17.83 -5.14
N LEU A 275 7.93 18.33 -5.25
CA LEU A 275 6.88 17.77 -6.11
C LEU A 275 7.14 18.01 -7.61
N HIS A 276 7.95 19.00 -8.00
CA HIS A 276 8.38 19.14 -9.39
C HIS A 276 9.31 17.98 -9.80
N ILE A 277 10.20 17.57 -8.90
CA ILE A 277 11.04 16.38 -9.12
C ILE A 277 10.18 15.11 -9.19
N PHE A 278 9.08 15.05 -8.43
CA PHE A 278 8.13 13.95 -8.52
C PHE A 278 7.43 13.88 -9.89
N ASP A 279 7.05 15.01 -10.46
CA ASP A 279 6.52 15.07 -11.82
C ASP A 279 7.57 14.64 -12.86
N GLU A 280 8.84 15.08 -12.71
CA GLU A 280 9.94 14.61 -13.57
C GLU A 280 10.18 13.10 -13.46
N TYR A 281 10.14 12.56 -12.23
CA TYR A 281 10.16 11.11 -11.98
C TYR A 281 9.04 10.41 -12.73
N SER A 282 7.82 10.91 -12.60
CA SER A 282 6.62 10.35 -13.25
C SER A 282 6.77 10.32 -14.76
N ILE A 283 7.29 11.39 -15.36
CA ILE A 283 7.54 11.49 -16.82
C ILE A 283 8.63 10.49 -17.24
N ALA A 284 9.75 10.43 -16.52
CA ALA A 284 10.83 9.48 -16.81
C ALA A 284 10.34 8.03 -16.70
N TRP A 285 9.53 7.72 -15.66
CA TRP A 285 8.92 6.41 -15.50
C TRP A 285 7.97 6.05 -16.65
N LEU A 286 7.17 7.00 -17.15
CA LEU A 286 6.31 6.80 -18.32
C LEU A 286 7.11 6.48 -19.58
N GLN A 287 8.26 7.13 -19.75
CA GLN A 287 9.15 6.97 -20.91
C GLN A 287 9.89 5.62 -20.92
N ASP A 288 10.12 5.02 -19.74
CA ASP A 288 10.72 3.68 -19.67
C ASP A 288 9.69 2.60 -20.01
N THR A 289 9.56 2.33 -21.30
CA THR A 289 8.64 1.32 -21.84
C THR A 289 9.33 -0.03 -22.10
N ALA A 290 10.66 -0.06 -22.15
CA ALA A 290 11.43 -1.23 -22.56
C ALA A 290 11.72 -2.21 -21.41
N SER A 291 11.98 -1.71 -20.21
CA SER A 291 12.36 -2.52 -19.04
C SER A 291 11.41 -3.68 -18.78
N LEU A 292 11.96 -4.86 -18.52
CA LEU A 292 11.19 -6.06 -18.17
C LEU A 292 10.61 -5.96 -16.77
N VAL A 293 11.43 -5.55 -15.80
CA VAL A 293 11.01 -5.28 -14.41
C VAL A 293 10.63 -3.82 -14.29
N ASP A 294 9.47 -3.54 -13.71
CA ASP A 294 8.97 -2.20 -13.42
C ASP A 294 8.57 -2.08 -11.95
N PHE A 295 8.57 -0.86 -11.41
CA PHE A 295 8.25 -0.63 -10.01
C PHE A 295 7.67 0.75 -9.75
N THR A 296 6.94 0.87 -8.66
CA THR A 296 6.66 2.12 -7.95
C THR A 296 7.08 1.95 -6.49
N ASN A 297 7.53 3.02 -5.86
CA ASN A 297 7.83 3.08 -4.43
C ASN A 297 7.69 4.54 -4.02
N CYS A 298 6.51 4.94 -3.59
CA CYS A 298 6.22 6.36 -3.43
C CYS A 298 4.94 6.62 -2.62
N PHE A 299 4.65 7.89 -2.41
CA PHE A 299 3.34 8.38 -1.98
C PHE A 299 2.49 8.59 -3.24
N THR A 300 1.41 7.82 -3.41
CA THR A 300 0.73 7.75 -4.73
C THR A 300 -0.77 7.96 -4.65
N GLU A 301 -1.48 7.10 -3.91
CA GLU A 301 -2.95 7.11 -3.88
C GLU A 301 -3.50 7.94 -2.74
N THR A 302 -4.53 8.74 -3.02
CA THR A 302 -5.09 9.69 -2.05
C THR A 302 -6.39 9.22 -1.36
N TYR A 303 -6.81 7.98 -1.59
CA TYR A 303 -8.04 7.42 -0.99
C TYR A 303 -7.99 7.33 0.55
N GLY A 304 -6.80 7.31 1.14
CA GLY A 304 -6.60 7.31 2.59
C GLY A 304 -6.82 8.66 3.26
N ASP A 305 -6.91 9.74 2.49
CA ASP A 305 -7.17 11.11 2.96
C ASP A 305 -8.62 11.50 2.72
N PRO A 306 -9.38 11.97 3.74
CA PRO A 306 -10.76 12.38 3.57
C PRO A 306 -10.95 13.54 2.59
N LEU A 307 -9.91 14.38 2.36
CA LEU A 307 -9.93 15.47 1.38
C LEU A 307 -9.34 15.08 0.02
N GLY A 308 -8.81 13.84 -0.13
CA GLY A 308 -8.23 13.37 -1.37
C GLY A 308 -6.95 14.10 -1.82
N MET A 309 -6.22 14.73 -0.90
CA MET A 309 -5.04 15.55 -1.19
C MET A 309 -3.73 14.84 -0.86
N LYS A 310 -3.69 14.12 0.25
CA LYS A 310 -2.48 13.51 0.80
C LYS A 310 -2.39 12.04 0.39
N ALA A 311 -1.21 11.64 -0.05
CA ALA A 311 -1.04 10.31 -0.61
C ALA A 311 -0.55 9.29 0.41
N SER A 312 -1.12 8.10 0.37
CA SER A 312 -0.64 6.92 1.09
C SER A 312 0.68 6.44 0.50
N TRP A 313 1.55 5.92 1.35
CA TRP A 313 2.76 5.27 0.90
C TRP A 313 2.46 3.87 0.36
N GLU A 314 3.03 3.56 -0.79
CA GLU A 314 2.92 2.25 -1.42
C GLU A 314 4.19 1.85 -2.16
N ALA A 315 4.36 0.55 -2.37
CA ALA A 315 5.40 0.03 -3.25
C ALA A 315 4.88 -1.18 -4.03
N TYR A 316 5.26 -1.23 -5.28
CA TYR A 316 4.85 -2.23 -6.23
C TYR A 316 6.02 -2.63 -7.13
N VAL A 317 6.36 -3.91 -7.17
CA VAL A 317 7.38 -4.44 -8.08
C VAL A 317 6.76 -5.52 -8.93
N ASN A 318 6.94 -5.42 -10.22
CA ASN A 318 6.36 -6.35 -11.19
C ASN A 318 7.31 -6.63 -12.35
N PHE A 319 7.02 -7.67 -13.12
CA PHE A 319 7.68 -7.91 -14.38
C PHE A 319 6.64 -8.31 -15.44
N LYS A 320 6.95 -8.01 -16.71
CA LYS A 320 6.04 -8.23 -17.82
C LYS A 320 5.81 -9.72 -18.06
N ASP A 321 4.54 -10.11 -18.19
CA ASP A 321 4.17 -11.35 -18.86
C ASP A 321 4.14 -11.07 -20.37
N ILE A 322 5.21 -11.47 -21.06
CA ILE A 322 5.39 -11.17 -22.49
C ILE A 322 4.29 -11.82 -23.32
N ALA A 323 3.95 -13.08 -23.05
CA ALA A 323 2.95 -13.80 -23.82
C ALA A 323 1.55 -13.22 -23.64
N ALA A 324 1.18 -12.85 -22.41
CA ALA A 324 -0.09 -12.20 -22.14
C ALA A 324 -0.15 -10.78 -22.69
N THR A 325 0.95 -10.03 -22.62
CA THR A 325 1.06 -8.67 -23.20
C THR A 325 0.85 -8.71 -24.70
N GLN A 326 1.45 -9.66 -25.44
CA GLN A 326 1.23 -9.83 -26.89
C GLN A 326 -0.24 -10.11 -27.24
N ARG A 327 -0.97 -10.84 -26.38
CA ARG A 327 -2.43 -11.04 -26.58
C ARG A 327 -3.20 -9.72 -26.42
N THR A 328 -2.82 -8.89 -25.45
CA THR A 328 -3.46 -7.58 -25.19
C THR A 328 -3.13 -6.58 -26.29
N GLU A 329 -1.94 -6.63 -26.88
CA GLU A 329 -1.57 -5.80 -28.02
C GLU A 329 -2.47 -6.02 -29.25
N LYS A 330 -2.91 -7.27 -29.47
CA LYS A 330 -3.89 -7.56 -30.52
C LYS A 330 -5.23 -6.88 -30.29
N LEU A 331 -5.68 -6.76 -29.05
CA LEU A 331 -6.90 -6.02 -28.71
C LEU A 331 -6.68 -4.50 -28.93
N SER A 332 -5.51 -4.00 -28.52
CA SER A 332 -5.15 -2.58 -28.65
C SER A 332 -5.06 -2.14 -30.10
N THR A 333 -4.46 -2.94 -30.98
CA THR A 333 -4.37 -2.66 -32.41
C THR A 333 -5.73 -2.65 -33.10
N ASN A 334 -6.71 -3.35 -32.57
CA ASN A 334 -8.08 -3.38 -33.08
C ASN A 334 -9.04 -2.44 -32.34
N ALA A 335 -8.53 -1.49 -31.54
CA ALA A 335 -9.36 -0.61 -30.73
C ALA A 335 -10.37 0.20 -31.54
N GLN A 336 -10.00 0.67 -32.74
CA GLN A 336 -10.92 1.36 -33.64
C GLN A 336 -12.07 0.45 -34.08
N TRP A 337 -11.77 -0.80 -34.42
CA TRP A 337 -12.81 -1.76 -34.80
C TRP A 337 -13.84 -1.96 -33.66
N PHE A 338 -13.37 -2.08 -32.41
CA PHE A 338 -14.27 -2.19 -31.25
C PHE A 338 -15.10 -0.93 -31.04
N GLU A 339 -14.54 0.27 -31.22
CA GLU A 339 -15.29 1.51 -31.14
C GLU A 339 -16.39 1.56 -32.20
N ASP A 340 -16.04 1.25 -33.45
CA ASP A 340 -16.97 1.32 -34.59
C ASP A 340 -18.13 0.32 -34.46
N HIS A 341 -17.87 -0.85 -33.86
CA HIS A 341 -18.86 -1.92 -33.66
C HIS A 341 -19.49 -1.93 -32.27
N SER A 342 -19.14 -0.96 -31.38
CA SER A 342 -19.77 -0.86 -30.06
C SER A 342 -21.25 -0.51 -30.19
N PRO A 343 -22.13 -0.96 -29.25
CA PRO A 343 -23.56 -0.66 -29.28
C PRO A 343 -23.87 0.77 -28.79
N VAL A 344 -22.93 1.68 -28.95
CA VAL A 344 -23.06 3.10 -28.58
C VAL A 344 -23.59 3.88 -29.78
N ASP A 345 -24.48 4.86 -29.54
CA ASP A 345 -24.99 5.77 -30.57
C ASP A 345 -23.80 6.45 -31.28
N ALA A 346 -23.91 6.56 -32.62
CA ALA A 346 -22.84 7.11 -33.49
C ALA A 346 -22.37 8.50 -33.07
N ARG A 347 -23.26 9.31 -32.46
CA ARG A 347 -22.93 10.68 -31.98
C ARG A 347 -21.90 10.67 -30.85
N PHE A 348 -21.76 9.56 -30.12
CA PHE A 348 -20.83 9.40 -29.00
C PHE A 348 -19.60 8.57 -29.36
N LYS A 349 -19.52 8.01 -30.55
CA LYS A 349 -18.35 7.27 -31.04
C LYS A 349 -17.20 8.22 -31.38
N LYS A 350 -15.99 7.79 -31.03
CA LYS A 350 -14.78 8.54 -31.36
C LYS A 350 -14.36 8.25 -32.78
N GLU A 351 -14.16 9.29 -33.59
CA GLU A 351 -13.66 9.15 -34.96
C GLU A 351 -12.29 8.47 -35.05
N LYS A 352 -11.45 8.65 -33.99
CA LYS A 352 -10.13 8.08 -33.93
C LYS A 352 -9.84 7.61 -32.51
N VAL A 353 -9.66 6.31 -32.36
CA VAL A 353 -9.30 5.68 -31.09
C VAL A 353 -7.81 5.30 -31.09
N ARG A 354 -7.09 5.73 -30.08
CA ARG A 354 -5.79 5.14 -29.78
C ARG A 354 -5.99 3.93 -28.89
N GLY A 355 -5.52 2.77 -29.33
CA GLY A 355 -5.50 1.58 -28.50
C GLY A 355 -4.75 1.82 -27.19
N VAL A 356 -5.28 1.30 -26.11
CA VAL A 356 -4.65 1.43 -24.80
C VAL A 356 -3.43 0.51 -24.75
N SER A 357 -2.26 1.05 -24.47
CA SER A 357 -1.07 0.24 -24.15
C SER A 357 -1.24 -0.40 -22.77
N ALA A 358 -1.90 -1.56 -22.74
CA ALA A 358 -2.04 -2.34 -21.50
C ALA A 358 -0.95 -3.41 -21.44
N LYS A 359 -0.11 -3.36 -20.42
CA LYS A 359 0.88 -4.40 -20.12
C LYS A 359 0.29 -5.39 -19.13
N VAL A 360 0.34 -6.67 -19.47
CA VAL A 360 0.04 -7.72 -18.50
C VAL A 360 1.29 -8.02 -17.69
N ILE A 361 1.15 -8.04 -16.39
CA ILE A 361 2.29 -8.15 -15.48
C ILE A 361 2.07 -9.23 -14.43
N THR A 362 3.17 -9.80 -13.95
CA THR A 362 3.22 -10.61 -12.74
C THR A 362 3.73 -9.73 -11.60
N ALA A 363 2.92 -9.58 -10.55
CA ALA A 363 3.33 -8.85 -9.35
C ALA A 363 4.30 -9.71 -8.54
N ALA A 364 5.50 -9.19 -8.28
CA ALA A 364 6.47 -9.82 -7.40
C ALA A 364 6.32 -9.32 -5.96
N ILE A 365 6.10 -8.02 -5.77
CA ILE A 365 5.97 -7.36 -4.46
C ILE A 365 4.77 -6.42 -4.48
N LEU A 366 4.04 -6.44 -3.39
CA LEU A 366 2.98 -5.49 -3.05
C LEU A 366 3.21 -5.04 -1.60
N ALA A 367 3.27 -3.76 -1.36
CA ALA A 367 3.48 -3.20 -0.03
C ALA A 367 2.75 -1.87 0.14
N GLY A 368 2.61 -1.44 1.39
CA GLY A 368 1.89 -0.22 1.71
C GLY A 368 0.42 -0.33 1.35
N ASP A 369 -0.15 0.70 0.75
CA ASP A 369 -1.58 0.78 0.44
C ASP A 369 -2.06 -0.24 -0.62
N LEU A 370 -1.14 -0.83 -1.38
CA LEU A 370 -1.42 -1.94 -2.30
C LEU A 370 -1.56 -3.31 -1.59
N TYR A 371 -1.36 -3.37 -0.29
CA TYR A 371 -1.56 -4.56 0.54
C TYR A 371 -2.58 -4.26 1.64
N PRO A 372 -3.52 -5.13 1.94
CA PRO A 372 -3.79 -6.48 1.39
C PRO A 372 -4.74 -6.47 0.18
N SER A 373 -5.39 -5.37 -0.11
CA SER A 373 -6.32 -5.23 -1.23
C SER A 373 -5.55 -4.94 -2.51
N THR A 374 -5.21 -5.98 -3.25
CA THR A 374 -4.46 -5.82 -4.48
C THR A 374 -5.34 -5.27 -5.60
N ALA A 375 -4.91 -4.17 -6.21
CA ALA A 375 -5.53 -3.63 -7.41
C ALA A 375 -5.45 -4.62 -8.59
N ILE A 376 -6.55 -4.80 -9.31
CA ILE A 376 -6.61 -5.60 -10.56
C ILE A 376 -5.90 -4.85 -11.69
N GLY A 377 -6.00 -3.54 -11.70
CA GLY A 377 -5.37 -2.65 -12.65
C GLY A 377 -4.82 -1.41 -11.99
N ILE A 378 -3.70 -0.92 -12.51
CA ILE A 378 -3.04 0.30 -12.07
C ILE A 378 -2.98 1.25 -13.26
N ASN A 379 -3.29 2.53 -13.05
CA ASN A 379 -3.24 3.57 -14.07
C ASN A 379 -2.61 4.83 -13.48
N LEU A 380 -1.31 4.98 -13.65
CA LEU A 380 -0.50 6.04 -13.07
C LEU A 380 0.24 6.86 -14.16
N PRO A 381 0.70 8.07 -13.85
CA PRO A 381 0.60 8.82 -12.60
C PRO A 381 -0.79 9.44 -12.38
N ASN A 382 -1.04 9.99 -11.18
CA ASN A 382 -2.29 10.69 -10.86
C ASN A 382 -2.29 12.18 -11.22
N SER A 383 -1.14 12.78 -11.53
CA SER A 383 -1.01 14.17 -11.97
C SER A 383 -1.73 14.40 -13.31
N ASP A 384 -2.77 15.24 -13.32
CA ASP A 384 -3.62 15.48 -14.49
C ASP A 384 -2.86 16.08 -15.67
N TRP A 385 -1.96 17.04 -15.43
CA TRP A 385 -1.19 17.65 -16.50
C TRP A 385 -0.16 16.67 -17.08
N VAL A 386 0.48 15.84 -16.25
CA VAL A 386 1.40 14.80 -16.73
C VAL A 386 0.65 13.78 -17.58
N ARG A 387 -0.54 13.36 -17.14
CA ARG A 387 -1.38 12.44 -17.93
C ARG A 387 -1.82 13.05 -19.28
N ARG A 388 -2.17 14.33 -19.28
CA ARG A 388 -2.59 15.05 -20.48
C ARG A 388 -1.45 15.16 -21.50
N GLU A 389 -0.24 15.47 -21.05
CA GLU A 389 0.88 15.76 -21.95
C GLU A 389 1.75 14.54 -22.26
N HIS A 390 1.88 13.61 -21.32
CA HIS A 390 2.76 12.45 -21.42
C HIS A 390 2.04 11.08 -21.38
N GLY A 391 0.73 11.07 -21.11
CA GLY A 391 -0.06 9.85 -21.03
C GLY A 391 -0.01 9.16 -19.69
N SER A 392 -0.34 7.86 -19.68
CA SER A 392 -0.33 7.03 -18.48
C SER A 392 0.12 5.61 -18.79
N LYS A 393 0.76 4.94 -17.82
CA LYS A 393 0.98 3.49 -17.87
C LYS A 393 -0.21 2.77 -17.25
N ARG A 394 -0.71 1.76 -17.96
CA ARG A 394 -1.76 0.87 -17.49
C ARG A 394 -1.18 -0.54 -17.35
N HIS A 395 -1.21 -1.06 -16.13
CA HIS A 395 -0.81 -2.43 -15.83
C HIS A 395 -2.06 -3.23 -15.46
N HIS A 396 -2.24 -4.41 -16.08
CA HIS A 396 -3.25 -5.37 -15.71
C HIS A 396 -2.59 -6.59 -15.11
N ARG A 397 -3.00 -6.94 -13.90
CA ARG A 397 -2.55 -8.16 -13.23
C ARG A 397 -3.28 -9.36 -13.82
N GLN A 398 -2.54 -10.36 -14.24
CA GLN A 398 -3.13 -11.65 -14.58
C GLN A 398 -3.42 -12.42 -13.29
N TYR A 399 -4.70 -12.67 -13.04
CA TYR A 399 -5.13 -13.66 -12.07
C TYR A 399 -5.19 -15.00 -12.78
N ASN A 400 -4.20 -15.87 -12.59
CA ASN A 400 -4.29 -17.22 -13.10
C ASN A 400 -5.44 -17.93 -12.40
N GLY A 401 -6.43 -18.33 -13.15
CA GLY A 401 -7.63 -19.16 -12.96
C GLY A 401 -8.05 -19.75 -11.60
N CYS A 402 -7.39 -19.44 -10.51
CA CYS A 402 -7.57 -20.09 -9.21
C CYS A 402 -8.79 -19.64 -8.40
N LEU A 403 -9.30 -18.43 -8.64
CA LEU A 403 -10.48 -17.97 -7.92
C LEU A 403 -11.74 -18.77 -8.23
N GLN A 404 -11.82 -19.37 -9.43
CA GLN A 404 -13.00 -20.17 -9.81
C GLN A 404 -13.02 -21.59 -9.20
N GLN A 405 -11.87 -22.14 -8.83
CA GLN A 405 -11.77 -23.53 -8.32
C GLN A 405 -11.73 -23.67 -6.80
N SER A 406 -11.38 -22.62 -6.07
CA SER A 406 -11.10 -22.69 -4.63
C SER A 406 -12.12 -21.99 -3.72
N LEU A 407 -13.08 -21.23 -4.26
CA LEU A 407 -14.14 -20.64 -3.46
C LEU A 407 -15.33 -21.60 -3.36
N PRO A 408 -15.89 -21.84 -2.17
CA PRO A 408 -17.15 -22.60 -2.03
C PRO A 408 -18.25 -21.94 -2.87
N ARG A 409 -19.11 -22.73 -3.53
CA ARG A 409 -20.21 -22.25 -4.38
C ARG A 409 -21.17 -21.27 -3.70
N GLN A 410 -21.11 -21.11 -2.38
CA GLN A 410 -21.90 -20.17 -1.58
C GLN A 410 -21.45 -18.71 -1.67
N TRP A 411 -20.29 -18.41 -2.28
CA TRP A 411 -19.74 -17.04 -2.42
C TRP A 411 -20.10 -16.34 -3.74
N HIS A 412 -21.00 -16.92 -4.55
CA HIS A 412 -21.45 -16.34 -5.81
C HIS A 412 -22.57 -15.30 -5.66
N GLY A 413 -22.52 -14.44 -4.67
CA GLY A 413 -23.58 -13.44 -4.57
C GLY A 413 -23.44 -12.47 -3.41
N SER A 414 -22.42 -11.68 -3.38
CA SER A 414 -22.39 -10.32 -2.83
C SER A 414 -20.97 -9.89 -2.49
N ARG A 415 -20.50 -8.81 -3.11
CA ARG A 415 -19.30 -8.06 -2.80
C ARG A 415 -17.96 -8.46 -3.48
N ILE A 416 -18.02 -8.84 -4.76
CA ILE A 416 -16.84 -8.69 -5.63
C ILE A 416 -17.30 -7.83 -6.81
N CYS A 417 -17.26 -6.56 -6.69
CA CYS A 417 -17.43 -5.51 -7.70
C CYS A 417 -18.26 -4.37 -7.13
N ARG A 418 -17.61 -3.42 -6.49
CA ARG A 418 -17.95 -2.00 -6.64
C ARG A 418 -16.69 -1.19 -6.49
#